data_f19799a2f89f3e545f57f24728acda4e
#
_entry.id   f19799a2f89f3e545f57f24728acda4e
#
_cell.length_a   1.000
_cell.length_b   1.000
_cell.length_c   1.000
_cell.angle_alpha   90.00
_cell.angle_beta   90.00
_cell.angle_gamma   90.00
#
_symmetry.space_group_name_H-M   'P 1'
#
loop_
_entity.id
_entity.type
_entity.pdbx_description
1 polymer ?
#
loop_
_entity_poly.entity_id
_entity_poly.type
_entity_poly.pdbx_seq_one_letter_code
_entity_poly.pdbx_strand_id
1 'polypeptide(L)'
;MGKRMRKPMALVLTTALLSTLIAGCMDTKGNDEGAASPSNGDGGTPAAQETAGEENAYYNMYDSVTDSSELPDWTGKQLKLKAWYAHGTGDAKRPVPTEDVVSPEIKRVTGIELDKDESFDNGGQAIDVKLGMLNAANDWPHIAFVTESGMGNLKDMFAAGKAYDLTEYIDKYAPNLKKRLSFDTFPEAKRFVTNNFQDGKIYAFPTQLGDPDRSLKIIDPSFDSPNAQSGNDGFVWVRDDLLKKLYPTAKTQDEIDALFVKNGGTFTREEIYDVPIKSTEDFKKMLYDMQNLIKTENITENGKPVEVTYAFGGQDNWSTLAVLAGMYTRLPGNNNYFTYYDKTTKQIEFMFQQDFFKNTVADFNKMVRDKVMDPNSLVENNATHLEKLNNGQYAVAYLFDTPDESVLKAAGKSYRYRKVFIDSPVNTDRFITPLGPVKSNQGIVIFKDSVKEEDLPQIIRWLDYMVSEVGEKMYTWGPKSAGLFDEVDGKRVFKDKELEEA
;
A
#
# COMPACT_ATOMS: atom_id res chain seq x y z
N MET A 1 59.88 29.50 -4.65
CA MET A 1 60.50 28.78 -5.79
C MET A 1 59.88 27.39 -5.90
N GLY A 2 59.37 27.00 -7.06
CA GLY A 2 58.91 25.63 -7.35
C GLY A 2 57.46 25.52 -7.74
N LYS A 3 57.06 26.07 -8.90
CA LYS A 3 55.83 25.74 -9.62
C LYS A 3 55.88 24.32 -10.11
N ARG A 4 54.88 23.49 -9.80
CA ARG A 4 54.58 22.26 -10.53
C ARG A 4 53.27 22.39 -11.29
N MET A 5 53.40 22.40 -12.60
CA MET A 5 52.35 22.43 -13.61
C MET A 5 51.56 21.07 -13.59
N ARG A 6 50.25 21.16 -13.60
CA ARG A 6 49.34 20.04 -13.89
C ARG A 6 49.07 20.04 -15.39
N LYS A 7 49.30 18.91 -16.03
CA LYS A 7 48.91 18.63 -17.42
C LYS A 7 47.46 18.11 -17.45
N PRO A 8 46.61 18.50 -18.39
CA PRO A 8 45.33 17.86 -18.63
C PRO A 8 45.51 16.64 -19.52
N MET A 9 44.85 15.57 -19.14
CA MET A 9 44.78 14.31 -19.91
C MET A 9 43.53 14.42 -20.80
N ALA A 10 43.74 14.50 -22.11
CA ALA A 10 42.68 14.50 -23.10
C ALA A 10 42.21 13.02 -23.34
N LEU A 11 40.90 12.82 -23.23
CA LEU A 11 40.25 11.58 -23.59
C LEU A 11 39.80 11.67 -25.04
N VAL A 12 40.34 10.81 -25.88
CA VAL A 12 39.99 10.69 -27.31
C VAL A 12 38.77 9.76 -27.42
N LEU A 13 37.66 10.29 -27.93
CA LEU A 13 36.52 9.52 -28.38
C LEU A 13 36.72 9.12 -29.83
N THR A 14 36.81 7.82 -30.12
CA THR A 14 36.76 7.29 -31.48
C THR A 14 35.33 6.81 -31.79
N THR A 15 34.68 7.56 -32.66
CA THR A 15 33.44 7.18 -33.34
C THR A 15 33.79 6.30 -34.55
N ALA A 16 33.19 5.12 -34.65
CA ALA A 16 33.16 4.33 -35.87
C ALA A 16 31.70 4.17 -36.33
N LEU A 17 31.39 4.94 -37.39
CA LEU A 17 30.24 4.70 -38.26
C LEU A 17 30.52 3.50 -39.16
N LEU A 18 29.59 2.57 -39.27
CA LEU A 18 29.46 1.73 -40.45
C LEU A 18 27.99 1.71 -40.90
N SER A 19 27.76 2.40 -41.97
CA SER A 19 26.57 2.38 -42.82
C SER A 19 26.70 1.26 -43.86
N THR A 20 25.67 0.42 -44.01
CA THR A 20 25.44 -0.28 -45.28
C THR A 20 23.94 -0.29 -45.60
N LEU A 21 23.63 0.49 -46.61
CA LEU A 21 22.45 0.41 -47.44
C LEU A 21 22.48 -0.86 -48.30
N ILE A 22 21.35 -1.57 -48.43
CA ILE A 22 20.98 -2.23 -49.67
C ILE A 22 19.49 -2.06 -49.84
N ALA A 23 19.14 -1.38 -50.94
CA ALA A 23 17.81 -1.25 -51.52
C ALA A 23 17.56 -2.45 -52.43
N GLY A 24 16.32 -2.84 -52.56
CA GLY A 24 15.87 -3.77 -53.56
C GLY A 24 14.36 -3.63 -53.79
N CYS A 25 14.05 -3.02 -54.89
CA CYS A 25 12.72 -2.66 -55.39
C CYS A 25 11.95 -3.80 -56.03
N MET A 26 10.62 -3.60 -56.12
CA MET A 26 9.71 -3.87 -57.27
C MET A 26 9.40 -5.36 -57.60
N ASP A 27 8.24 -5.73 -58.02
CA ASP A 27 7.06 -5.12 -58.62
C ASP A 27 5.87 -6.10 -58.69
N THR A 28 4.68 -5.53 -58.60
CA THR A 28 3.44 -5.69 -59.40
C THR A 28 2.79 -7.02 -59.72
N LYS A 29 1.45 -6.97 -59.52
CA LYS A 29 0.31 -7.48 -60.33
C LYS A 29 0.12 -9.01 -60.40
N GLY A 30 -1.04 -9.46 -60.21
CA GLY A 30 -2.38 -9.26 -60.70
C GLY A 30 -3.29 -10.42 -60.38
N ASN A 31 -4.56 -10.11 -60.27
CA ASN A 31 -5.79 -10.82 -60.66
C ASN A 31 -5.78 -12.35 -60.81
N ASP A 32 -6.72 -13.09 -60.30
CA ASP A 32 -8.11 -13.26 -60.59
C ASP A 32 -8.68 -14.53 -59.91
N GLU A 33 -9.90 -14.37 -59.48
CA GLU A 33 -11.05 -15.28 -59.51
C GLU A 33 -10.90 -16.80 -59.31
N GLY A 34 -11.76 -17.29 -58.42
CA GLY A 34 -12.40 -18.53 -58.72
C GLY A 34 -12.74 -19.48 -57.60
N ALA A 35 -13.95 -19.30 -57.05
CA ALA A 35 -14.96 -20.33 -56.85
C ALA A 35 -14.75 -21.53 -55.89
N ALA A 36 -15.67 -21.57 -54.96
CA ALA A 36 -16.46 -22.73 -54.50
C ALA A 36 -15.88 -23.73 -53.51
N SER A 37 -16.55 -23.70 -52.36
CA SER A 37 -16.79 -24.76 -51.36
C SER A 37 -17.04 -26.17 -51.95
N PRO A 38 -17.07 -27.26 -51.13
CA PRO A 38 -17.67 -27.31 -49.78
C PRO A 38 -17.04 -28.30 -48.75
N SER A 39 -17.42 -28.03 -47.50
CA SER A 39 -17.86 -28.92 -46.44
C SER A 39 -17.00 -30.08 -45.92
N ASN A 40 -16.79 -30.04 -44.65
CA ASN A 40 -17.29 -30.89 -43.53
C ASN A 40 -16.47 -30.53 -42.31
N GLY A 41 -17.02 -30.06 -41.25
CA GLY A 41 -17.84 -30.69 -40.29
C GLY A 41 -16.95 -31.35 -39.23
N ASP A 42 -16.58 -30.58 -38.21
CA ASP A 42 -16.32 -31.22 -36.89
C ASP A 42 -16.80 -30.29 -35.77
N GLY A 43 -17.55 -30.89 -34.85
CA GLY A 43 -18.34 -30.21 -33.84
C GLY A 43 -17.48 -29.59 -32.77
N GLY A 44 -17.26 -28.30 -32.83
CA GLY A 44 -16.91 -27.48 -31.71
C GLY A 44 -18.18 -27.12 -30.95
N THR A 45 -18.25 -27.54 -29.70
CA THR A 45 -19.25 -27.08 -28.73
C THR A 45 -19.23 -25.55 -28.74
N PRO A 46 -20.38 -24.86 -28.91
CA PRO A 46 -20.41 -23.42 -28.85
C PRO A 46 -19.98 -22.96 -27.45
N ALA A 47 -18.96 -22.13 -27.35
CA ALA A 47 -18.76 -21.32 -26.16
C ALA A 47 -20.08 -20.62 -25.85
N ALA A 48 -20.64 -20.83 -24.68
CA ALA A 48 -21.88 -20.22 -24.26
C ALA A 48 -21.72 -18.70 -24.40
N GLN A 49 -22.42 -18.10 -25.36
CA GLN A 49 -22.65 -16.67 -25.38
C GLN A 49 -23.52 -16.35 -24.17
N GLU A 50 -22.88 -15.92 -23.07
CA GLU A 50 -23.60 -15.32 -21.93
C GLU A 50 -24.43 -14.15 -22.48
N THR A 51 -25.75 -14.24 -22.35
CA THR A 51 -26.65 -13.15 -22.74
C THR A 51 -26.59 -12.04 -21.69
N ALA A 52 -26.74 -10.80 -22.08
CA ALA A 52 -26.68 -9.61 -21.18
C ALA A 52 -27.63 -9.69 -19.96
N GLY A 53 -28.62 -10.60 -19.98
CA GLY A 53 -29.52 -10.85 -18.86
C GLY A 53 -28.92 -11.76 -17.76
N GLU A 54 -28.04 -12.70 -18.14
CA GLU A 54 -27.33 -13.57 -17.18
C GLU A 54 -26.16 -12.85 -16.50
N GLU A 55 -25.51 -11.94 -17.20
CA GLU A 55 -24.47 -11.07 -16.62
C GLU A 55 -25.00 -10.22 -15.45
N ASN A 56 -26.15 -9.58 -15.62
CA ASN A 56 -26.76 -8.78 -14.55
C ASN A 56 -27.21 -9.63 -13.35
N ALA A 57 -27.62 -10.86 -13.57
CA ALA A 57 -28.01 -11.77 -12.49
C ALA A 57 -26.83 -12.14 -11.57
N TYR A 58 -25.64 -12.33 -12.14
CA TYR A 58 -24.44 -12.67 -11.36
C TYR A 58 -24.01 -11.55 -10.40
N TYR A 59 -24.03 -10.29 -10.83
CA TYR A 59 -23.67 -9.16 -9.98
C TYR A 59 -24.71 -8.83 -8.90
N ASN A 60 -25.98 -9.04 -9.21
CA ASN A 60 -27.06 -8.87 -8.23
C ASN A 60 -26.98 -9.90 -7.09
N MET A 61 -26.24 -11.01 -7.28
CA MET A 61 -26.03 -11.99 -6.20
C MET A 61 -25.19 -11.44 -5.06
N TYR A 62 -24.18 -10.60 -5.34
CA TYR A 62 -23.32 -10.03 -4.29
C TYR A 62 -24.11 -9.14 -3.32
N ASP A 63 -25.07 -8.38 -3.82
CA ASP A 63 -25.93 -7.53 -2.99
C ASP A 63 -27.02 -8.32 -2.24
N SER A 64 -27.24 -9.59 -2.59
CA SER A 64 -28.30 -10.44 -2.01
C SER A 64 -27.83 -11.38 -0.88
N VAL A 65 -26.51 -11.53 -0.70
CA VAL A 65 -25.89 -12.42 0.28
C VAL A 65 -25.14 -11.62 1.34
N THR A 66 -25.04 -12.20 2.53
CA THR A 66 -24.31 -11.58 3.65
C THR A 66 -22.92 -12.19 3.86
N ASP A 67 -22.68 -13.36 3.27
CA ASP A 67 -21.44 -14.10 3.38
C ASP A 67 -21.10 -14.83 2.08
N SER A 68 -19.82 -14.96 1.76
CA SER A 68 -19.35 -15.61 0.54
C SER A 68 -19.76 -17.08 0.43
N SER A 69 -19.89 -17.78 1.54
CA SER A 69 -20.33 -19.19 1.56
C SER A 69 -21.75 -19.40 1.01
N GLU A 70 -22.54 -18.34 0.87
CA GLU A 70 -23.88 -18.37 0.27
C GLU A 70 -23.81 -18.25 -1.27
N LEU A 71 -22.67 -17.85 -1.84
CA LEU A 71 -22.47 -17.75 -3.28
C LEU A 71 -22.25 -19.14 -3.90
N PRO A 72 -22.74 -19.37 -5.15
CA PRO A 72 -22.54 -20.64 -5.83
C PRO A 72 -21.07 -20.85 -6.23
N ASP A 73 -20.73 -22.11 -6.48
CA ASP A 73 -19.44 -22.47 -7.03
C ASP A 73 -19.31 -21.99 -8.46
N TRP A 74 -18.13 -21.52 -8.83
CA TRP A 74 -17.80 -21.16 -10.19
C TRP A 74 -17.79 -22.38 -11.10
N THR A 75 -18.58 -22.34 -12.16
CA THR A 75 -18.70 -23.43 -13.14
C THR A 75 -17.96 -23.17 -14.45
N GLY A 76 -17.39 -21.96 -14.62
CA GLY A 76 -16.65 -21.57 -15.82
C GLY A 76 -15.19 -22.04 -15.83
N LYS A 77 -14.40 -21.44 -16.69
CA LYS A 77 -12.96 -21.70 -16.84
C LYS A 77 -12.22 -21.41 -15.52
N GLN A 78 -11.31 -22.30 -15.14
CA GLN A 78 -10.38 -22.06 -14.04
C GLN A 78 -9.14 -21.33 -14.58
N LEU A 79 -8.74 -20.23 -13.94
CA LEU A 79 -7.56 -19.46 -14.31
C LEU A 79 -6.56 -19.44 -13.14
N LYS A 80 -5.31 -19.81 -13.44
CA LYS A 80 -4.20 -19.70 -12.51
C LYS A 80 -3.30 -18.54 -12.96
N LEU A 81 -3.19 -17.48 -12.16
CA LEU A 81 -2.55 -16.23 -12.53
C LEU A 81 -1.19 -16.07 -11.86
N LYS A 82 -0.14 -15.91 -12.66
CA LYS A 82 1.19 -15.50 -12.20
C LYS A 82 1.16 -14.01 -11.87
N ALA A 83 1.47 -13.65 -10.63
CA ALA A 83 1.45 -12.28 -10.15
C ALA A 83 2.86 -11.73 -9.91
N TRP A 84 3.04 -10.45 -10.20
CA TRP A 84 4.19 -9.68 -9.78
C TRP A 84 3.80 -8.68 -8.68
N TYR A 85 4.39 -8.82 -7.50
CA TYR A 85 4.21 -7.90 -6.37
C TYR A 85 5.26 -6.78 -6.47
N ALA A 86 4.93 -5.74 -7.26
CA ALA A 86 5.86 -4.65 -7.58
C ALA A 86 6.03 -3.61 -6.46
N HIS A 87 5.43 -3.82 -5.30
CA HIS A 87 5.42 -2.86 -4.19
C HIS A 87 6.35 -3.23 -3.03
N GLY A 88 6.93 -4.41 -3.04
CA GLY A 88 7.68 -4.83 -1.88
C GLY A 88 8.77 -5.84 -2.14
N THR A 89 9.37 -6.23 -1.05
CA THR A 89 10.35 -7.30 -0.96
C THR A 89 9.77 -8.44 -0.15
N GLY A 90 9.72 -9.65 -0.72
CA GLY A 90 9.42 -10.86 0.03
C GLY A 90 7.94 -11.19 0.26
N ASP A 91 7.00 -10.39 -0.23
CA ASP A 91 5.56 -10.63 0.02
C ASP A 91 5.01 -11.82 -0.77
N ALA A 92 5.58 -12.15 -1.93
CA ALA A 92 5.12 -13.27 -2.75
C ALA A 92 5.25 -14.65 -2.07
N LYS A 93 6.10 -14.76 -1.07
CA LYS A 93 6.46 -16.02 -0.39
C LYS A 93 6.34 -15.95 1.13
N ARG A 94 5.55 -15.01 1.66
CA ARG A 94 5.31 -14.99 3.11
C ARG A 94 4.72 -16.30 3.58
N PRO A 95 5.27 -16.92 4.64
CA PRO A 95 4.61 -18.05 5.27
C PRO A 95 3.25 -17.61 5.76
N VAL A 96 2.20 -18.37 5.45
CA VAL A 96 0.88 -18.17 6.04
C VAL A 96 0.91 -18.88 7.38
N PRO A 97 0.78 -18.18 8.52
CA PRO A 97 0.89 -18.80 9.85
C PRO A 97 -0.28 -19.73 10.17
N THR A 98 -1.39 -19.59 9.45
CA THR A 98 -2.62 -20.37 9.60
C THR A 98 -3.01 -21.03 8.28
N GLU A 99 -3.98 -21.93 8.32
CA GLU A 99 -4.57 -22.49 7.12
C GLU A 99 -5.25 -21.39 6.30
N ASP A 100 -4.84 -21.24 5.04
CA ASP A 100 -5.38 -20.24 4.11
C ASP A 100 -6.82 -20.62 3.71
N VAL A 101 -7.80 -19.95 4.30
CA VAL A 101 -9.22 -20.15 3.98
C VAL A 101 -9.73 -19.18 2.91
N VAL A 102 -8.97 -18.13 2.59
CA VAL A 102 -9.33 -17.05 1.66
C VAL A 102 -9.08 -17.45 0.21
N SER A 103 -7.89 -17.94 -0.11
CA SER A 103 -7.56 -18.31 -1.50
C SER A 103 -8.44 -19.42 -2.08
N PRO A 104 -8.76 -20.52 -1.33
CA PRO A 104 -9.70 -21.52 -1.80
C PRO A 104 -11.11 -20.97 -2.05
N GLU A 105 -11.56 -20.04 -1.20
CA GLU A 105 -12.88 -19.42 -1.34
C GLU A 105 -12.93 -18.47 -2.56
N ILE A 106 -11.91 -17.69 -2.80
CA ILE A 106 -11.77 -16.87 -4.03
C ILE A 106 -11.87 -17.79 -5.26
N LYS A 107 -11.11 -18.89 -5.27
CA LYS A 107 -11.14 -19.85 -6.37
C LYS A 107 -12.52 -20.48 -6.54
N ARG A 108 -13.18 -20.83 -5.44
CA ARG A 108 -14.53 -21.42 -5.46
C ARG A 108 -15.55 -20.48 -6.11
N VAL A 109 -15.52 -19.18 -5.73
CA VAL A 109 -16.51 -18.20 -6.17
C VAL A 109 -16.20 -17.66 -7.56
N THR A 110 -14.92 -17.47 -7.91
CA THR A 110 -14.51 -16.73 -9.12
C THR A 110 -13.80 -17.58 -10.17
N GLY A 111 -13.35 -18.77 -9.82
CA GLY A 111 -12.50 -19.60 -10.67
C GLY A 111 -11.07 -19.08 -10.81
N ILE A 112 -10.68 -18.06 -10.03
CA ILE A 112 -9.34 -17.46 -10.06
C ILE A 112 -8.48 -18.00 -8.92
N GLU A 113 -7.24 -18.36 -9.25
CA GLU A 113 -6.20 -18.75 -8.30
C GLU A 113 -4.92 -17.98 -8.62
N LEU A 114 -4.27 -17.41 -7.60
CA LEU A 114 -2.92 -16.88 -7.75
C LEU A 114 -1.89 -18.02 -7.67
N ASP A 115 -1.00 -18.08 -8.65
CA ASP A 115 0.08 -19.06 -8.69
C ASP A 115 1.16 -18.71 -7.66
N LYS A 116 1.13 -19.36 -6.49
CA LYS A 116 2.10 -19.11 -5.41
C LYS A 116 3.54 -19.54 -5.78
N ASP A 117 3.67 -20.48 -6.73
CA ASP A 117 5.00 -21.01 -7.12
C ASP A 117 5.67 -20.12 -8.19
N GLU A 118 4.87 -19.59 -9.12
CA GLU A 118 5.35 -18.78 -10.25
C GLU A 118 5.30 -17.27 -9.97
N SER A 119 4.52 -16.84 -8.96
CA SER A 119 4.46 -15.43 -8.56
C SER A 119 5.76 -14.97 -7.88
N PHE A 120 6.08 -13.70 -8.05
CA PHE A 120 7.35 -13.14 -7.60
C PHE A 120 7.22 -11.68 -7.17
N ASP A 121 8.21 -11.20 -6.45
CA ASP A 121 8.38 -9.79 -6.04
C ASP A 121 9.60 -9.15 -6.75
N ASN A 122 9.97 -7.96 -6.30
CA ASN A 122 11.13 -7.26 -6.88
C ASN A 122 12.48 -7.90 -6.51
N GLY A 123 12.55 -8.81 -5.54
CA GLY A 123 13.80 -9.40 -5.07
C GLY A 123 14.80 -8.36 -4.52
N GLY A 124 14.28 -7.30 -3.89
CA GLY A 124 15.08 -6.19 -3.37
C GLY A 124 15.57 -5.19 -4.43
N GLN A 125 15.12 -5.32 -5.67
CA GLN A 125 15.51 -4.43 -6.77
C GLN A 125 14.49 -3.31 -6.99
N ALA A 126 14.91 -2.22 -7.60
CA ALA A 126 14.01 -1.18 -8.06
C ALA A 126 13.11 -1.67 -9.21
N ILE A 127 11.92 -1.09 -9.32
CA ILE A 127 10.89 -1.52 -10.29
C ILE A 127 11.39 -1.40 -11.73
N ASP A 128 12.10 -0.34 -12.08
CA ASP A 128 12.68 -0.11 -13.41
C ASP A 128 13.70 -1.18 -13.80
N VAL A 129 14.55 -1.60 -12.86
CA VAL A 129 15.50 -2.71 -13.05
C VAL A 129 14.75 -4.01 -13.30
N LYS A 130 13.73 -4.32 -12.48
CA LYS A 130 12.91 -5.51 -12.66
C LYS A 130 12.16 -5.51 -13.99
N LEU A 131 11.60 -4.39 -14.39
CA LEU A 131 10.97 -4.22 -15.71
C LEU A 131 11.94 -4.48 -16.87
N GLY A 132 13.17 -3.99 -16.76
CA GLY A 132 14.22 -4.27 -17.73
C GLY A 132 14.51 -5.77 -17.87
N MET A 133 14.55 -6.50 -16.75
CA MET A 133 14.74 -7.95 -16.73
C MET A 133 13.56 -8.70 -17.37
N LEU A 134 12.32 -8.34 -17.02
CA LEU A 134 11.10 -8.96 -17.59
C LEU A 134 11.03 -8.75 -19.09
N ASN A 135 11.34 -7.53 -19.54
CA ASN A 135 11.37 -7.20 -20.96
C ASN A 135 12.47 -7.98 -21.71
N ALA A 136 13.65 -8.09 -21.13
CA ALA A 136 14.77 -8.84 -21.74
C ALA A 136 14.48 -10.36 -21.82
N ALA A 137 13.83 -10.91 -20.80
CA ALA A 137 13.45 -12.32 -20.76
C ALA A 137 12.18 -12.63 -21.55
N ASN A 138 11.39 -11.62 -21.88
CA ASN A 138 10.03 -11.75 -22.43
C ASN A 138 9.14 -12.70 -21.60
N ASP A 139 9.32 -12.68 -20.28
CA ASP A 139 8.61 -13.52 -19.30
C ASP A 139 7.70 -12.64 -18.41
N TRP A 140 6.59 -12.22 -19.00
CA TRP A 140 5.64 -11.32 -18.34
C TRP A 140 4.73 -12.06 -17.38
N PRO A 141 4.42 -11.47 -16.19
CA PRO A 141 3.35 -11.97 -15.34
C PRO A 141 1.98 -11.77 -16.00
N HIS A 142 0.96 -12.44 -15.50
CA HIS A 142 -0.41 -12.16 -15.91
C HIS A 142 -0.89 -10.82 -15.36
N ILE A 143 -0.58 -10.56 -14.09
CA ILE A 143 -0.96 -9.32 -13.39
C ILE A 143 0.21 -8.77 -12.58
N ALA A 144 0.18 -7.47 -12.31
CA ALA A 144 1.09 -6.84 -11.35
C ALA A 144 0.33 -5.97 -10.33
N PHE A 145 0.65 -6.15 -9.05
CA PHE A 145 0.23 -5.26 -7.98
C PHE A 145 1.24 -4.11 -7.89
N VAL A 146 0.83 -2.91 -8.25
CA VAL A 146 1.73 -1.77 -8.46
C VAL A 146 1.40 -0.63 -7.53
N THR A 147 2.41 -0.09 -6.83
CA THR A 147 2.26 1.11 -6.01
C THR A 147 2.15 2.37 -6.86
N GLU A 148 1.77 3.48 -6.24
CA GLU A 148 1.68 4.79 -6.89
C GLU A 148 3.01 5.19 -7.57
N SER A 149 4.13 5.05 -6.87
CA SER A 149 5.46 5.31 -7.43
C SER A 149 5.80 4.37 -8.59
N GLY A 150 5.39 3.10 -8.49
CA GLY A 150 5.59 2.10 -9.52
C GLY A 150 4.80 2.34 -10.81
N MET A 151 3.61 2.94 -10.71
CA MET A 151 2.80 3.27 -11.89
C MET A 151 3.52 4.21 -12.85
N GLY A 152 4.34 5.14 -12.32
CA GLY A 152 5.18 6.02 -13.14
C GLY A 152 6.20 5.24 -13.99
N ASN A 153 6.77 4.17 -13.44
CA ASN A 153 7.74 3.33 -14.14
C ASN A 153 7.10 2.48 -15.27
N LEU A 154 5.80 2.20 -15.18
CA LEU A 154 5.06 1.44 -16.20
C LEU A 154 4.57 2.27 -17.39
N LYS A 155 4.78 3.59 -17.37
CA LYS A 155 4.26 4.50 -18.40
C LYS A 155 4.67 4.10 -19.82
N ASP A 156 5.92 3.75 -20.02
CA ASP A 156 6.42 3.33 -21.34
C ASP A 156 5.81 2.00 -21.79
N MET A 157 5.48 1.13 -20.86
CA MET A 157 4.77 -0.13 -21.11
C MET A 157 3.34 0.10 -21.59
N PHE A 158 2.65 1.07 -21.00
CA PHE A 158 1.31 1.46 -21.43
C PHE A 158 1.34 2.09 -22.83
N ALA A 159 2.29 2.98 -23.06
CA ALA A 159 2.50 3.58 -24.39
C ALA A 159 2.86 2.54 -25.46
N ALA A 160 3.62 1.50 -25.11
CA ALA A 160 3.95 0.38 -25.98
C ALA A 160 2.79 -0.63 -26.17
N GLY A 161 1.65 -0.42 -25.50
CA GLY A 161 0.48 -1.30 -25.62
C GLY A 161 0.64 -2.68 -24.96
N LYS A 162 1.55 -2.83 -23.99
CA LYS A 162 1.83 -4.08 -23.27
C LYS A 162 0.79 -4.42 -22.20
N ALA A 163 0.06 -3.44 -21.70
CA ALA A 163 -1.02 -3.63 -20.76
C ALA A 163 -2.38 -3.39 -21.41
N TYR A 164 -3.42 -3.98 -20.82
CA TYR A 164 -4.79 -3.75 -21.28
C TYR A 164 -5.29 -2.37 -20.85
N ASP A 165 -6.04 -1.72 -21.73
CA ASP A 165 -6.94 -0.64 -21.38
C ASP A 165 -8.18 -1.25 -20.73
N LEU A 166 -8.38 -0.98 -19.46
CA LEU A 166 -9.47 -1.57 -18.67
C LEU A 166 -10.75 -0.72 -18.66
N THR A 167 -10.77 0.42 -19.37
CA THR A 167 -11.86 1.40 -19.30
C THR A 167 -13.23 0.78 -19.58
N GLU A 168 -13.36 0.10 -20.72
CA GLU A 168 -14.63 -0.55 -21.09
C GLU A 168 -14.93 -1.79 -20.25
N TYR A 169 -13.90 -2.52 -19.84
CA TYR A 169 -14.04 -3.72 -18.98
C TYR A 169 -14.52 -3.37 -17.58
N ILE A 170 -13.98 -2.30 -16.99
CA ILE A 170 -14.45 -1.80 -15.69
C ILE A 170 -15.90 -1.32 -15.81
N ASP A 171 -16.21 -0.61 -16.89
CA ASP A 171 -17.58 -0.11 -17.10
C ASP A 171 -18.59 -1.25 -17.22
N LYS A 172 -18.23 -2.32 -17.88
CA LYS A 172 -19.11 -3.47 -18.14
C LYS A 172 -19.11 -4.50 -17.00
N TYR A 173 -17.96 -4.79 -16.38
CA TYR A 173 -17.78 -5.93 -15.50
C TYR A 173 -17.42 -5.59 -14.04
N ALA A 174 -17.36 -4.29 -13.66
CA ALA A 174 -17.01 -3.88 -12.32
C ALA A 174 -18.05 -2.93 -11.67
N PRO A 175 -19.30 -3.37 -11.47
CA PRO A 175 -20.37 -2.55 -10.89
C PRO A 175 -20.10 -2.15 -9.43
N ASN A 176 -19.46 -3.03 -8.62
CA ASN A 176 -19.13 -2.72 -7.22
C ASN A 176 -18.03 -1.65 -7.13
N LEU A 177 -17.01 -1.75 -7.98
CA LEU A 177 -16.00 -0.71 -8.09
C LEU A 177 -16.62 0.64 -8.50
N LYS A 178 -17.51 0.65 -9.49
CA LYS A 178 -18.20 1.89 -9.91
C LYS A 178 -19.06 2.48 -8.80
N LYS A 179 -19.76 1.64 -8.03
CA LYS A 179 -20.53 2.06 -6.85
C LYS A 179 -19.63 2.71 -5.80
N ARG A 180 -18.47 2.12 -5.51
CA ARG A 180 -17.49 2.66 -4.54
C ARG A 180 -16.81 3.93 -5.04
N LEU A 181 -16.45 4.00 -6.29
CA LEU A 181 -15.84 5.19 -6.89
C LEU A 181 -16.83 6.33 -7.03
N SER A 182 -18.13 6.04 -7.10
CA SER A 182 -19.22 7.02 -7.22
C SER A 182 -18.92 8.10 -8.26
N PHE A 183 -18.54 7.68 -9.48
CA PHE A 183 -18.13 8.62 -10.55
C PHE A 183 -19.18 9.71 -10.83
N ASP A 184 -20.46 9.41 -10.60
CA ASP A 184 -21.54 10.39 -10.77
C ASP A 184 -21.54 11.45 -9.67
N THR A 185 -21.19 11.06 -8.42
CA THR A 185 -21.07 11.97 -7.28
C THR A 185 -19.70 12.65 -7.24
N PHE A 186 -18.66 11.91 -7.66
CA PHE A 186 -17.26 12.37 -7.69
C PHE A 186 -16.65 12.19 -9.08
N PRO A 187 -17.00 13.01 -10.06
CA PRO A 187 -16.42 12.91 -11.42
C PRO A 187 -14.90 13.05 -11.41
N GLU A 188 -14.35 13.69 -10.37
CA GLU A 188 -12.91 13.79 -10.15
C GLU A 188 -12.24 12.43 -9.92
N ALA A 189 -12.94 11.43 -9.38
CA ALA A 189 -12.42 10.09 -9.20
C ALA A 189 -12.07 9.44 -10.54
N LYS A 190 -12.97 9.56 -11.53
CA LYS A 190 -12.70 9.10 -12.88
C LYS A 190 -11.49 9.81 -13.47
N ARG A 191 -11.42 11.12 -13.32
CA ARG A 191 -10.28 11.92 -13.75
C ARG A 191 -8.98 11.47 -13.08
N PHE A 192 -9.02 11.16 -11.79
CA PHE A 192 -7.83 10.71 -11.05
C PHE A 192 -7.30 9.38 -11.58
N VAL A 193 -8.15 8.38 -11.82
CA VAL A 193 -7.72 7.07 -12.32
C VAL A 193 -7.33 7.08 -13.81
N THR A 194 -7.80 8.06 -14.59
CA THR A 194 -7.49 8.19 -16.02
C THR A 194 -6.36 9.17 -16.34
N ASN A 195 -6.10 10.15 -15.49
CA ASN A 195 -5.20 11.28 -15.84
C ASN A 195 -3.71 10.98 -15.73
N ASN A 196 -3.32 9.85 -15.15
CA ASN A 196 -1.88 9.56 -14.97
C ASN A 196 -1.11 9.48 -16.28
N PHE A 197 -1.78 9.15 -17.38
CA PHE A 197 -1.18 8.96 -18.69
C PHE A 197 -1.67 9.95 -19.74
N GLN A 198 -2.60 10.84 -19.38
CA GLN A 198 -3.15 11.92 -20.22
C GLN A 198 -3.86 11.44 -21.50
N ASP A 199 -4.19 10.15 -21.60
CA ASP A 199 -4.88 9.55 -22.74
C ASP A 199 -6.33 9.17 -22.43
N GLY A 200 -6.79 9.41 -21.21
CA GLY A 200 -8.17 9.12 -20.75
C GLY A 200 -8.47 7.64 -20.49
N LYS A 201 -7.45 6.78 -20.52
CA LYS A 201 -7.59 5.33 -20.33
C LYS A 201 -7.29 4.90 -18.90
N ILE A 202 -7.80 3.75 -18.51
CA ILE A 202 -7.55 3.11 -17.21
C ILE A 202 -6.69 1.88 -17.46
N TYR A 203 -5.43 1.89 -17.02
CA TYR A 203 -4.49 0.78 -17.19
C TYR A 203 -4.33 -0.09 -15.95
N ALA A 204 -4.91 0.32 -14.82
CA ALA A 204 -4.85 -0.47 -13.59
C ALA A 204 -6.21 -0.48 -12.91
N PHE A 205 -6.63 -1.63 -12.42
CA PHE A 205 -7.78 -1.74 -11.53
C PHE A 205 -7.40 -1.12 -10.19
N PRO A 206 -8.05 -0.04 -9.73
CA PRO A 206 -7.64 0.67 -8.54
C PRO A 206 -7.86 -0.16 -7.27
N THR A 207 -6.88 -0.16 -6.37
CA THR A 207 -6.91 -0.93 -5.12
C THR A 207 -6.94 -0.05 -3.88
N GLN A 208 -6.50 1.20 -3.97
CA GLN A 208 -6.53 2.17 -2.86
C GLN A 208 -7.80 3.02 -2.93
N LEU A 209 -8.90 2.40 -2.53
CA LEU A 209 -10.20 3.08 -2.51
C LEU A 209 -10.36 3.89 -1.22
N GLY A 210 -10.88 5.11 -1.36
CA GLY A 210 -11.27 5.97 -0.24
C GLY A 210 -12.69 5.65 0.23
N ASP A 211 -13.06 6.30 1.33
CA ASP A 211 -14.44 6.38 1.78
C ASP A 211 -15.02 7.74 1.35
N PRO A 212 -15.86 7.77 0.30
CA PRO A 212 -16.45 9.03 -0.18
C PRO A 212 -17.34 9.70 0.86
N ASP A 213 -18.04 8.93 1.69
CA ASP A 213 -18.93 9.48 2.71
C ASP A 213 -18.15 10.25 3.77
N ARG A 214 -16.98 9.70 4.18
CA ARG A 214 -16.08 10.40 5.09
C ARG A 214 -15.57 11.71 4.50
N SER A 215 -15.21 11.71 3.24
CA SER A 215 -14.73 12.91 2.54
C SER A 215 -15.82 13.98 2.44
N LEU A 216 -17.07 13.59 2.12
CA LEU A 216 -18.20 14.49 2.05
C LEU A 216 -18.51 15.13 3.39
N LYS A 217 -18.50 14.37 4.49
CA LYS A 217 -18.74 14.91 5.82
C LYS A 217 -17.67 15.89 6.28
N ILE A 218 -16.42 15.68 5.85
CA ILE A 218 -15.34 16.63 6.12
C ILE A 218 -15.57 17.95 5.36
N ILE A 219 -16.06 17.89 4.12
CA ILE A 219 -16.33 19.05 3.27
C ILE A 219 -17.63 19.75 3.72
N ASP A 220 -18.65 18.96 3.99
CA ASP A 220 -19.96 19.41 4.48
C ASP A 220 -20.33 18.67 5.77
N PRO A 221 -20.18 19.31 6.96
CA PRO A 221 -20.50 18.69 8.24
C PRO A 221 -21.98 18.30 8.41
N SER A 222 -22.87 18.83 7.56
CA SER A 222 -24.29 18.44 7.56
C SER A 222 -24.54 17.08 6.93
N PHE A 223 -23.57 16.58 6.17
CA PHE A 223 -23.63 15.24 5.60
C PHE A 223 -23.54 14.19 6.71
N ASP A 224 -24.59 13.43 6.90
CA ASP A 224 -24.66 12.42 7.97
C ASP A 224 -24.03 11.12 7.51
N SER A 225 -22.76 10.92 7.85
CA SER A 225 -22.07 9.65 7.65
C SER A 225 -21.65 9.06 9.01
N PRO A 226 -22.08 7.84 9.35
CA PRO A 226 -21.71 7.20 10.59
C PRO A 226 -20.20 6.90 10.72
N ASN A 227 -19.47 6.93 9.60
CA ASN A 227 -18.06 6.55 9.53
C ASN A 227 -17.09 7.73 9.52
N ALA A 228 -17.56 8.98 9.56
CA ALA A 228 -16.67 10.14 9.59
C ALA A 228 -15.97 10.25 10.95
N GLN A 229 -14.88 9.57 11.12
CA GLN A 229 -14.00 9.75 12.28
C GLN A 229 -13.07 10.95 12.07
N SER A 230 -13.01 11.81 13.08
CA SER A 230 -11.97 12.83 13.18
C SER A 230 -10.61 12.19 13.32
N GLY A 231 -9.68 12.60 12.52
CA GLY A 231 -8.24 12.34 12.47
C GLY A 231 -7.63 11.24 13.32
N ASN A 232 -6.65 10.55 12.77
CA ASN A 232 -5.84 9.62 13.56
C ASN A 232 -4.86 10.43 14.42
N ASP A 233 -4.91 10.21 15.72
CA ASP A 233 -3.85 10.68 16.61
C ASP A 233 -2.53 10.01 16.17
N GLY A 234 -1.47 10.81 16.03
CA GLY A 234 -0.15 10.27 15.71
C GLY A 234 0.33 9.33 16.82
N PHE A 235 1.15 8.37 16.46
CA PHE A 235 1.82 7.51 17.43
C PHE A 235 3.26 7.21 17.02
N VAL A 236 4.03 6.74 17.96
CA VAL A 236 5.37 6.18 17.78
C VAL A 236 5.47 4.84 18.48
N TRP A 237 6.34 3.98 17.99
CA TRP A 237 6.71 2.75 18.66
C TRP A 237 7.86 3.03 19.61
N VAL A 238 7.76 2.65 20.87
CA VAL A 238 8.81 2.89 21.88
C VAL A 238 9.12 1.58 22.59
N ARG A 239 10.40 1.27 22.75
CA ARG A 239 10.85 0.17 23.60
C ARG A 239 10.29 0.35 25.00
N ASP A 240 9.51 -0.60 25.47
CA ASP A 240 8.74 -0.49 26.71
C ASP A 240 9.63 -0.54 27.96
N ASP A 241 10.77 -1.23 27.92
CA ASP A 241 11.77 -1.24 28.99
C ASP A 241 12.37 0.15 29.23
N LEU A 242 12.63 0.91 28.17
CA LEU A 242 13.17 2.27 28.24
C LEU A 242 12.07 3.28 28.59
N LEU A 243 10.88 3.08 28.02
CA LEU A 243 9.72 3.91 28.32
C LEU A 243 9.38 3.89 29.82
N LYS A 244 9.37 2.69 30.42
CA LYS A 244 9.08 2.49 31.85
C LYS A 244 10.09 3.20 32.75
N LYS A 245 11.34 3.32 32.31
CA LYS A 245 12.38 4.07 33.06
C LYS A 245 12.15 5.58 33.02
N LEU A 246 11.68 6.12 31.86
CA LEU A 246 11.35 7.54 31.75
C LEU A 246 10.00 7.89 32.37
N TYR A 247 9.03 7.00 32.23
CA TYR A 247 7.66 7.17 32.71
C TYR A 247 7.26 5.95 33.55
N PRO A 248 7.55 5.91 34.87
CA PRO A 248 7.32 4.72 35.67
C PRO A 248 5.86 4.24 35.73
N THR A 249 4.91 5.12 35.44
CA THR A 249 3.47 4.81 35.36
C THR A 249 3.03 4.29 34.01
N ALA A 250 3.85 4.44 32.96
CA ALA A 250 3.54 3.92 31.65
C ALA A 250 3.49 2.39 31.67
N LYS A 251 2.55 1.82 30.94
CA LYS A 251 2.41 0.37 30.82
C LYS A 251 3.44 -0.20 29.83
N THR A 252 3.91 -1.41 30.09
CA THR A 252 4.62 -2.22 29.08
C THR A 252 3.64 -2.75 28.04
N GLN A 253 4.13 -3.31 26.93
CA GLN A 253 3.24 -3.94 25.95
C GLN A 253 2.49 -5.13 26.56
N ASP A 254 3.14 -5.95 27.39
CA ASP A 254 2.50 -7.06 28.08
C ASP A 254 1.38 -6.58 29.02
N GLU A 255 1.59 -5.45 29.73
CA GLU A 255 0.55 -4.83 30.57
C GLU A 255 -0.64 -4.31 29.73
N ILE A 256 -0.38 -3.80 28.51
CA ILE A 256 -1.42 -3.39 27.56
C ILE A 256 -2.21 -4.61 27.07
N ASP A 257 -1.53 -5.67 26.66
CA ASP A 257 -2.17 -6.91 26.18
C ASP A 257 -3.05 -7.53 27.28
N ALA A 258 -2.55 -7.61 28.51
CA ALA A 258 -3.32 -8.08 29.65
C ALA A 258 -4.57 -7.21 29.93
N LEU A 259 -4.45 -5.90 29.76
CA LEU A 259 -5.56 -4.97 29.92
C LEU A 259 -6.62 -5.17 28.82
N PHE A 260 -6.18 -5.36 27.56
CA PHE A 260 -7.06 -5.66 26.44
C PHE A 260 -7.91 -6.90 26.69
N VAL A 261 -7.26 -8.00 27.12
CA VAL A 261 -7.95 -9.23 27.48
C VAL A 261 -8.95 -9.02 28.63
N LYS A 262 -8.50 -8.29 29.69
CA LYS A 262 -9.35 -8.00 30.84
C LYS A 262 -10.60 -7.20 30.46
N ASN A 263 -10.48 -6.27 29.55
CA ASN A 263 -11.54 -5.38 29.10
C ASN A 263 -12.43 -5.98 27.98
N GLY A 264 -12.22 -7.23 27.60
CA GLY A 264 -13.00 -7.88 26.56
C GLY A 264 -12.74 -7.34 25.15
N GLY A 265 -11.49 -6.93 24.87
CA GLY A 265 -11.08 -6.49 23.54
C GLY A 265 -11.26 -4.98 23.26
N THR A 266 -11.33 -4.16 24.31
CA THR A 266 -11.51 -2.70 24.17
C THR A 266 -10.59 -1.93 25.10
N PHE A 267 -10.34 -0.66 24.76
CA PHE A 267 -9.62 0.29 25.62
C PHE A 267 -10.42 1.56 25.81
N THR A 268 -10.27 2.19 26.96
CA THR A 268 -10.59 3.61 27.10
C THR A 268 -9.40 4.46 26.63
N ARG A 269 -9.65 5.74 26.29
CA ARG A 269 -8.58 6.65 25.89
C ARG A 269 -7.52 6.79 26.98
N GLU A 270 -7.94 6.94 28.23
CA GLU A 270 -7.06 7.11 29.40
C GLU A 270 -6.14 5.90 29.64
N GLU A 271 -6.60 4.72 29.27
CA GLU A 271 -5.82 3.49 29.43
C GLU A 271 -4.61 3.41 28.51
N ILE A 272 -4.71 3.96 27.29
CA ILE A 272 -3.67 3.90 26.26
C ILE A 272 -2.92 5.21 26.05
N TYR A 273 -3.46 6.36 26.55
CA TYR A 273 -2.78 7.66 26.57
C TYR A 273 -2.10 7.91 27.92
N ASP A 274 -1.41 6.91 28.44
CA ASP A 274 -0.75 6.92 29.74
C ASP A 274 0.64 7.59 29.75
N VAL A 275 1.12 8.04 28.59
CA VAL A 275 2.35 8.83 28.44
C VAL A 275 1.97 10.28 28.11
N PRO A 276 2.42 11.28 28.88
CA PRO A 276 1.94 12.66 28.77
C PRO A 276 2.60 13.43 27.62
N ILE A 277 2.36 13.03 26.37
CA ILE A 277 2.83 13.72 25.16
C ILE A 277 1.66 14.49 24.57
N LYS A 278 1.54 15.78 24.91
CA LYS A 278 0.42 16.65 24.50
C LYS A 278 0.82 17.76 23.54
N SER A 279 2.10 17.87 23.24
CA SER A 279 2.66 18.91 22.39
C SER A 279 3.93 18.44 21.69
N THR A 280 4.35 19.19 20.68
CA THR A 280 5.63 18.99 20.01
C THR A 280 6.81 19.09 20.99
N GLU A 281 6.72 20.00 21.95
CA GLU A 281 7.76 20.17 22.98
C GLU A 281 7.85 18.97 23.91
N ASP A 282 6.71 18.38 24.31
CA ASP A 282 6.70 17.15 25.11
C ASP A 282 7.35 15.99 24.34
N PHE A 283 7.04 15.88 23.05
CA PHE A 283 7.64 14.84 22.22
C PHE A 283 9.15 15.02 22.06
N LYS A 284 9.60 16.23 21.74
CA LYS A 284 11.04 16.53 21.70
C LYS A 284 11.71 16.23 23.03
N LYS A 285 11.08 16.64 24.14
CA LYS A 285 11.59 16.36 25.48
C LYS A 285 11.75 14.87 25.70
N MET A 286 10.76 14.06 25.37
CA MET A 286 10.85 12.59 25.48
C MET A 286 12.08 12.05 24.72
N LEU A 287 12.33 12.50 23.49
CA LEU A 287 13.47 12.05 22.70
C LEU A 287 14.81 12.45 23.33
N TYR A 288 14.95 13.68 23.86
CA TYR A 288 16.15 14.13 24.52
C TYR A 288 16.36 13.44 25.88
N ASP A 289 15.30 13.21 26.65
CA ASP A 289 15.36 12.45 27.90
C ASP A 289 15.76 10.97 27.62
N MET A 290 15.27 10.38 26.54
CA MET A 290 15.67 9.05 26.09
C MET A 290 17.17 9.01 25.77
N GLN A 291 17.68 10.01 25.06
CA GLN A 291 19.11 10.13 24.76
C GLN A 291 19.94 10.22 26.06
N ASN A 292 19.49 11.01 27.01
CA ASN A 292 20.18 11.16 28.27
C ASN A 292 20.17 9.84 29.07
N LEU A 293 19.04 9.16 29.14
CA LEU A 293 18.91 7.85 29.78
C LEU A 293 19.88 6.83 29.18
N ILE A 294 19.86 6.68 27.81
CA ILE A 294 20.73 5.74 27.10
C ILE A 294 22.21 6.01 27.38
N LYS A 295 22.62 7.28 27.37
CA LYS A 295 24.01 7.68 27.67
C LYS A 295 24.39 7.45 29.13
N THR A 296 23.52 7.82 30.07
CA THR A 296 23.81 7.73 31.49
C THR A 296 23.90 6.29 31.98
N GLU A 297 23.02 5.43 31.49
CA GLU A 297 23.02 4.01 31.85
C GLU A 297 23.86 3.14 30.91
N ASN A 298 24.52 3.75 29.93
CA ASN A 298 25.33 3.05 28.91
C ASN A 298 24.57 1.87 28.27
N ILE A 299 23.35 2.13 27.83
CA ILE A 299 22.46 1.09 27.26
C ILE A 299 22.98 0.66 25.90
N THR A 300 23.21 -0.64 25.78
CA THR A 300 23.73 -1.24 24.54
C THR A 300 22.84 -2.37 24.06
N GLU A 301 22.84 -2.59 22.74
CA GLU A 301 22.18 -3.69 22.08
C GLU A 301 23.18 -4.39 21.15
N ASN A 302 23.37 -5.71 21.31
CA ASN A 302 24.36 -6.49 20.57
C ASN A 302 25.78 -5.87 20.59
N GLY A 303 26.17 -5.27 21.75
CA GLY A 303 27.47 -4.63 21.94
C GLY A 303 27.61 -3.24 21.30
N LYS A 304 26.55 -2.68 20.72
CA LYS A 304 26.51 -1.31 20.18
C LYS A 304 25.63 -0.44 21.06
N PRO A 305 25.92 0.87 21.22
CA PRO A 305 25.01 1.77 21.89
C PRO A 305 23.62 1.77 21.22
N VAL A 306 22.57 1.77 22.04
CA VAL A 306 21.21 2.00 21.54
C VAL A 306 21.12 3.43 21.05
N GLU A 307 20.52 3.63 19.90
CA GLU A 307 20.22 4.93 19.31
C GLU A 307 18.79 5.34 19.68
N VAL A 308 18.54 6.64 19.86
CA VAL A 308 17.20 7.08 20.23
C VAL A 308 16.23 6.79 19.09
N THR A 309 16.54 7.32 17.90
CA THR A 309 15.73 7.12 16.72
C THR A 309 16.54 7.46 15.46
N TYR A 310 15.93 7.34 14.31
CA TYR A 310 16.52 7.62 13.00
C TYR A 310 15.96 8.91 12.40
N ALA A 311 16.73 9.52 11.50
CA ALA A 311 16.28 10.66 10.71
C ALA A 311 15.34 10.20 9.59
N PHE A 312 15.73 9.11 8.89
CA PHE A 312 14.94 8.49 7.84
C PHE A 312 14.97 6.97 7.99
N GLY A 313 13.83 6.32 7.71
CA GLY A 313 13.68 4.87 7.72
C GLY A 313 14.00 4.26 6.36
N GLY A 314 15.27 4.07 6.03
CA GLY A 314 15.67 3.51 4.74
C GLY A 314 15.35 4.45 3.57
N GLN A 315 14.83 3.90 2.45
CA GLN A 315 14.48 4.68 1.27
C GLN A 315 13.09 5.33 1.31
N ASP A 316 12.20 4.84 2.16
CA ASP A 316 10.82 5.32 2.31
C ASP A 316 10.70 6.30 3.50
N ASN A 317 11.23 7.48 3.33
CA ASN A 317 11.62 8.41 4.39
C ASN A 317 10.53 9.35 4.89
N TRP A 318 9.31 9.18 4.44
CA TRP A 318 8.24 10.14 4.71
C TRP A 318 7.66 10.03 6.14
N SER A 319 7.74 8.85 6.77
CA SER A 319 7.13 8.62 8.10
C SER A 319 7.61 9.57 9.17
N THR A 320 8.92 9.80 9.28
CA THR A 320 9.49 10.72 10.27
C THR A 320 9.02 12.15 10.04
N LEU A 321 9.10 12.62 8.79
CA LEU A 321 8.64 13.97 8.45
C LEU A 321 7.14 14.11 8.62
N ALA A 322 6.35 13.08 8.32
CA ALA A 322 4.91 13.10 8.51
C ALA A 322 4.53 13.23 9.99
N VAL A 323 5.20 12.49 10.89
CA VAL A 323 4.96 12.59 12.34
C VAL A 323 5.34 13.99 12.84
N LEU A 324 6.54 14.46 12.52
CA LEU A 324 7.01 15.78 12.97
C LEU A 324 6.12 16.92 12.41
N ALA A 325 5.83 16.88 11.11
CA ALA A 325 4.95 17.86 10.50
C ALA A 325 3.54 17.81 11.08
N GLY A 326 3.00 16.62 11.32
CA GLY A 326 1.71 16.43 11.97
C GLY A 326 1.64 17.05 13.36
N MET A 327 2.68 16.89 14.17
CA MET A 327 2.76 17.50 15.49
C MET A 327 2.75 19.03 15.45
N TYR A 328 3.50 19.63 14.51
CA TYR A 328 3.57 21.08 14.37
C TYR A 328 2.31 21.69 13.78
N THR A 329 1.71 20.99 12.84
CA THR A 329 0.60 21.54 12.05
C THR A 329 -0.75 21.27 12.69
N ARG A 330 -0.85 20.21 13.48
CA ARG A 330 -2.13 19.64 13.91
C ARG A 330 -3.06 19.36 12.73
N LEU A 331 -2.49 18.99 11.59
CA LEU A 331 -3.24 18.61 10.41
C LEU A 331 -3.79 17.19 10.55
N PRO A 332 -5.02 16.93 10.08
CA PRO A 332 -5.58 15.59 10.10
C PRO A 332 -4.85 14.65 9.14
N GLY A 333 -4.38 13.53 9.68
CA GLY A 333 -3.90 12.39 8.92
C GLY A 333 -2.50 12.56 8.30
N ASN A 334 -2.05 11.47 7.68
CA ASN A 334 -0.83 11.44 6.89
C ASN A 334 -1.10 12.07 5.53
N ASN A 335 -0.61 13.27 5.32
CA ASN A 335 -0.76 13.94 4.05
C ASN A 335 0.45 13.68 3.16
N ASN A 336 0.43 12.59 2.39
CA ASN A 336 1.48 12.25 1.43
C ASN A 336 1.65 13.31 0.32
N TYR A 337 0.64 14.16 0.13
CA TYR A 337 0.66 15.19 -0.91
C TYR A 337 1.13 16.55 -0.41
N PHE A 338 1.40 16.65 0.90
CA PHE A 338 1.85 17.88 1.54
C PHE A 338 0.95 19.11 1.27
N THR A 339 -0.32 18.86 1.00
CA THR A 339 -1.36 19.86 0.77
C THR A 339 -2.50 19.70 1.76
N TYR A 340 -3.16 20.78 2.10
CA TYR A 340 -4.36 20.78 2.96
C TYR A 340 -5.30 21.90 2.53
N TYR A 341 -6.58 21.75 2.85
CA TYR A 341 -7.56 22.80 2.69
C TYR A 341 -7.71 23.55 4.01
N ASP A 342 -7.49 24.86 4.01
CA ASP A 342 -7.74 25.74 5.15
C ASP A 342 -9.14 26.35 5.02
N LYS A 343 -10.07 25.98 5.92
CA LYS A 343 -11.44 26.49 5.95
C LYS A 343 -11.49 28.00 6.22
N THR A 344 -10.49 28.58 6.86
CA THR A 344 -10.42 30.01 7.17
C THR A 344 -10.10 30.82 5.93
N THR A 345 -9.04 30.44 5.19
CA THR A 345 -8.66 31.09 3.95
C THR A 345 -9.46 30.62 2.75
N LYS A 346 -10.12 29.44 2.86
CA LYS A 346 -10.82 28.72 1.78
C LYS A 346 -9.88 28.42 0.60
N GLN A 347 -8.62 28.13 0.89
CA GLN A 347 -7.60 27.81 -0.09
C GLN A 347 -7.01 26.44 0.16
N ILE A 348 -6.54 25.82 -0.92
CA ILE A 348 -5.60 24.69 -0.82
C ILE A 348 -4.23 25.26 -0.60
N GLU A 349 -3.62 24.93 0.51
CA GLU A 349 -2.31 25.39 0.91
C GLU A 349 -1.27 24.29 0.72
N PHE A 350 -0.04 24.70 0.42
CA PHE A 350 1.09 23.78 0.28
C PHE A 350 1.98 23.85 1.52
N MET A 351 2.15 22.73 2.21
CA MET A 351 2.80 22.63 3.51
C MET A 351 4.21 23.24 3.52
N PHE A 352 5.01 22.99 2.48
CA PHE A 352 6.38 23.46 2.39
C PHE A 352 6.55 24.99 2.34
N GLN A 353 5.47 25.72 2.05
CA GLN A 353 5.47 27.18 2.02
C GLN A 353 5.10 27.82 3.37
N GLN A 354 4.80 26.99 4.38
CA GLN A 354 4.30 27.44 5.67
C GLN A 354 5.42 27.56 6.72
N ASP A 355 5.30 28.52 7.62
CA ASP A 355 6.27 28.72 8.69
C ASP A 355 6.43 27.53 9.62
N PHE A 356 5.34 26.79 9.87
CA PHE A 356 5.42 25.59 10.71
C PHE A 356 6.33 24.51 10.09
N PHE A 357 6.34 24.37 8.77
CA PHE A 357 7.21 23.42 8.10
C PHE A 357 8.68 23.81 8.25
N LYS A 358 8.97 25.10 8.14
CA LYS A 358 10.30 25.63 8.40
C LYS A 358 10.76 25.30 9.83
N ASN A 359 9.87 25.45 10.82
CA ASN A 359 10.17 25.11 12.20
C ASN A 359 10.39 23.60 12.37
N THR A 360 9.56 22.75 11.72
CA THR A 360 9.74 21.30 11.66
C THR A 360 11.14 20.93 11.16
N VAL A 361 11.55 21.52 10.03
CA VAL A 361 12.88 21.27 9.44
C VAL A 361 14.01 21.76 10.34
N ALA A 362 13.83 22.91 11.01
CA ALA A 362 14.83 23.44 11.95
C ALA A 362 15.05 22.50 13.15
N ASP A 363 13.97 22.00 13.74
CA ASP A 363 14.03 21.04 14.86
C ASP A 363 14.60 19.69 14.40
N PHE A 364 14.17 19.19 13.25
CA PHE A 364 14.73 18.00 12.65
C PHE A 364 16.25 18.10 12.48
N ASN A 365 16.72 19.19 11.85
CA ASN A 365 18.15 19.44 11.67
C ASN A 365 18.90 19.54 13.01
N LYS A 366 18.28 20.16 14.02
CA LYS A 366 18.87 20.22 15.37
C LYS A 366 18.99 18.84 15.99
N MET A 367 17.94 18.01 15.94
CA MET A 367 17.95 16.65 16.49
C MET A 367 19.00 15.75 15.83
N VAL A 368 19.19 15.88 14.52
CA VAL A 368 20.27 15.17 13.79
C VAL A 368 21.66 15.62 14.29
N ARG A 369 21.89 16.93 14.42
CA ARG A 369 23.18 17.46 14.91
C ARG A 369 23.46 17.06 16.35
N ASP A 370 22.44 17.03 17.19
CA ASP A 370 22.53 16.61 18.59
C ASP A 370 22.62 15.09 18.75
N LYS A 371 22.54 14.34 17.65
CA LYS A 371 22.53 12.87 17.61
C LYS A 371 21.38 12.25 18.41
N VAL A 372 20.27 12.93 18.49
CA VAL A 372 18.99 12.37 18.93
C VAL A 372 18.41 11.50 17.82
N MET A 373 18.54 11.97 16.58
CA MET A 373 18.31 11.17 15.39
C MET A 373 19.65 10.70 14.82
N ASP A 374 19.77 9.42 14.51
CA ASP A 374 21.00 8.87 13.94
C ASP A 374 21.32 9.54 12.58
N PRO A 375 22.43 10.27 12.49
CA PRO A 375 22.80 10.91 11.24
C PRO A 375 23.17 9.93 10.10
N ASN A 376 23.55 8.70 10.44
CA ASN A 376 23.88 7.68 9.42
C ASN A 376 22.61 7.20 8.70
N SER A 377 21.45 7.28 9.34
CA SER A 377 20.17 6.90 8.75
C SER A 377 19.80 7.75 7.51
N LEU A 378 20.42 8.93 7.33
CA LEU A 378 20.25 9.76 6.13
C LEU A 378 20.75 9.08 4.83
N VAL A 379 21.63 8.10 4.95
CA VAL A 379 22.27 7.40 3.81
C VAL A 379 22.14 5.89 3.88
N GLU A 380 21.47 5.37 4.88
CA GLU A 380 21.22 3.93 5.03
C GLU A 380 20.25 3.43 3.97
N ASN A 381 20.47 2.20 3.52
CA ASN A 381 19.48 1.49 2.73
C ASN A 381 18.43 0.81 3.63
N ASN A 382 17.32 0.40 3.04
CA ASN A 382 16.21 -0.21 3.76
C ASN A 382 16.61 -1.49 4.52
N ALA A 383 17.47 -2.32 3.97
CA ALA A 383 17.89 -3.57 4.62
C ALA A 383 18.66 -3.32 5.93
N THR A 384 19.59 -2.34 5.92
CA THR A 384 20.34 -1.94 7.12
C THR A 384 19.43 -1.29 8.16
N HIS A 385 18.48 -0.46 7.71
CA HIS A 385 17.49 0.14 8.59
C HIS A 385 16.62 -0.91 9.30
N LEU A 386 16.04 -1.85 8.55
CA LEU A 386 15.22 -2.93 9.10
C LEU A 386 16.02 -3.86 10.02
N GLU A 387 17.30 -4.14 9.69
CA GLU A 387 18.18 -4.90 10.57
C GLU A 387 18.34 -4.21 11.93
N LYS A 388 18.65 -2.91 11.96
CA LYS A 388 18.77 -2.15 13.22
C LYS A 388 17.45 -2.13 13.99
N LEU A 389 16.34 -1.89 13.30
CA LEU A 389 15.00 -1.84 13.88
C LEU A 389 14.65 -3.17 14.55
N ASN A 390 14.75 -4.27 13.80
CA ASN A 390 14.38 -5.61 14.28
C ASN A 390 15.40 -6.21 15.28
N ASN A 391 16.58 -5.63 15.39
CA ASN A 391 17.55 -5.95 16.45
C ASN A 391 17.35 -5.09 17.71
N GLY A 392 16.37 -4.20 17.75
CA GLY A 392 16.10 -3.34 18.89
C GLY A 392 17.12 -2.23 19.13
N GLN A 393 17.87 -1.85 18.10
CA GLN A 393 18.92 -0.84 18.19
C GLN A 393 18.35 0.59 18.26
N TYR A 394 17.11 0.82 17.80
CA TYR A 394 16.40 2.09 17.98
C TYR A 394 15.47 2.02 19.19
N ALA A 395 15.48 3.02 20.06
CA ALA A 395 14.56 3.13 21.18
C ALA A 395 13.15 3.54 20.73
N VAL A 396 13.07 4.34 19.67
CA VAL A 396 11.82 4.89 19.11
C VAL A 396 11.78 4.69 17.61
N ALA A 397 10.64 4.20 17.10
CA ALA A 397 10.35 4.07 15.67
C ALA A 397 9.04 4.79 15.31
N TYR A 398 8.85 5.13 14.03
CA TYR A 398 7.74 5.97 13.59
C TYR A 398 6.69 5.17 12.80
N LEU A 399 5.43 5.39 13.10
CA LEU A 399 4.24 4.96 12.32
C LEU A 399 4.34 3.54 11.74
N PHE A 400 4.66 3.44 10.45
CA PHE A 400 4.65 2.19 9.69
C PHE A 400 5.92 1.36 9.83
N ASP A 401 6.98 1.92 10.44
CA ASP A 401 8.18 1.17 10.77
C ASP A 401 7.94 0.34 12.03
N THR A 402 7.12 -0.69 11.90
CA THR A 402 6.79 -1.60 12.99
C THR A 402 7.92 -2.57 13.21
N PRO A 403 8.55 -2.61 14.42
CA PRO A 403 9.53 -3.63 14.74
C PRO A 403 8.89 -5.01 14.72
N ASP A 404 9.61 -6.00 14.17
CA ASP A 404 9.13 -7.38 14.08
C ASP A 404 9.28 -8.08 15.45
N GLU A 405 8.17 -8.25 16.16
CA GLU A 405 8.14 -8.90 17.46
C GLU A 405 8.61 -10.36 17.42
N SER A 406 8.36 -11.06 16.31
CA SER A 406 8.78 -12.46 16.18
C SER A 406 10.31 -12.57 16.13
N VAL A 407 10.97 -11.64 15.44
CA VAL A 407 12.44 -11.54 15.38
C VAL A 407 13.01 -11.18 16.73
N LEU A 408 12.44 -10.19 17.43
CA LEU A 408 12.86 -9.80 18.77
C LEU A 408 12.75 -10.97 19.76
N LYS A 409 11.62 -11.67 19.75
CA LYS A 409 11.37 -12.86 20.60
C LYS A 409 12.35 -13.99 20.28
N ALA A 410 12.57 -14.28 18.99
CA ALA A 410 13.55 -15.29 18.56
C ALA A 410 14.98 -14.93 18.99
N ALA A 411 15.32 -13.63 19.03
CA ALA A 411 16.60 -13.14 19.56
C ALA A 411 16.68 -13.10 21.08
N GLY A 412 15.66 -13.56 21.81
CA GLY A 412 15.63 -13.64 23.28
C GLY A 412 15.54 -12.26 23.96
N LYS A 413 14.97 -11.26 23.30
CA LYS A 413 14.79 -9.94 23.90
C LYS A 413 13.73 -9.99 24.99
N SER A 414 13.97 -9.28 26.10
CA SER A 414 13.08 -9.20 27.26
C SER A 414 12.17 -7.97 27.23
N TYR A 415 12.20 -7.19 26.16
CA TYR A 415 11.39 -6.01 25.92
C TYR A 415 10.60 -6.15 24.63
N ARG A 416 9.54 -5.37 24.53
CA ARG A 416 8.73 -5.23 23.34
C ARG A 416 8.66 -3.75 22.94
N TYR A 417 8.13 -3.49 21.72
CA TYR A 417 7.76 -2.15 21.35
C TYR A 417 6.26 -1.96 21.54
N ARG A 418 5.91 -0.83 22.17
CA ARG A 418 4.50 -0.46 22.30
C ARG A 418 4.18 0.84 21.56
N LYS A 419 2.95 0.97 21.12
CA LYS A 419 2.44 2.25 20.60
C LYS A 419 2.33 3.25 21.74
N VAL A 420 2.94 4.41 21.57
CA VAL A 420 2.77 5.58 22.42
C VAL A 420 2.03 6.63 21.61
N PHE A 421 0.79 6.90 21.99
CA PHE A 421 -0.07 7.85 21.31
C PHE A 421 0.29 9.28 21.71
N ILE A 422 0.22 10.17 20.72
CA ILE A 422 0.48 11.59 20.90
C ILE A 422 -0.86 12.28 21.09
N ASP A 423 -1.12 12.72 22.33
CA ASP A 423 -2.36 13.41 22.69
C ASP A 423 -2.32 14.89 22.26
N SER A 424 -2.06 15.13 21.00
CA SER A 424 -2.10 16.45 20.39
C SER A 424 -3.29 16.51 19.43
N PRO A 425 -4.41 17.16 19.85
CA PRO A 425 -5.62 17.13 19.04
C PRO A 425 -5.39 17.76 17.68
N VAL A 426 -5.81 17.03 16.65
CA VAL A 426 -5.78 17.50 15.27
C VAL A 426 -6.76 18.66 15.13
N ASN A 427 -6.35 19.74 14.49
CA ASN A 427 -7.22 20.89 14.25
C ASN A 427 -8.12 20.64 13.03
N THR A 428 -9.13 19.80 13.18
CA THR A 428 -10.13 19.50 12.16
C THR A 428 -11.11 20.62 11.93
N ASP A 429 -11.25 21.56 12.87
CA ASP A 429 -12.12 22.73 12.73
C ASP A 429 -11.61 23.67 11.63
N ARG A 430 -10.30 23.75 11.47
CA ARG A 430 -9.68 24.62 10.50
C ARG A 430 -9.15 23.87 9.26
N PHE A 431 -8.53 22.72 9.45
CA PHE A 431 -7.79 22.04 8.40
C PHE A 431 -8.50 20.77 7.94
N ILE A 432 -8.55 20.55 6.65
CA ILE A 432 -9.04 19.33 6.03
C ILE A 432 -7.96 18.77 5.12
N THR A 433 -7.75 17.47 5.21
CA THR A 433 -7.08 16.69 4.17
C THR A 433 -8.18 15.97 3.40
N PRO A 434 -8.59 16.45 2.22
CA PRO A 434 -9.64 15.80 1.47
C PRO A 434 -9.18 14.41 1.05
N LEU A 435 -10.00 13.42 1.39
CA LEU A 435 -9.83 12.06 0.91
C LEU A 435 -10.84 11.87 -0.23
N GLY A 436 -10.35 11.75 -1.45
CA GLY A 436 -11.17 11.35 -2.58
C GLY A 436 -11.56 9.87 -2.50
N PRO A 437 -12.49 9.41 -3.35
CA PRO A 437 -12.87 8.00 -3.44
C PRO A 437 -11.70 7.11 -3.92
N VAL A 438 -10.65 7.70 -4.47
CA VAL A 438 -9.38 7.04 -4.78
C VAL A 438 -8.27 7.74 -4.00
N LYS A 439 -7.57 7.00 -3.14
CA LYS A 439 -6.49 7.55 -2.30
C LYS A 439 -5.18 7.70 -3.06
N SER A 440 -4.91 6.79 -3.99
CA SER A 440 -3.73 6.81 -4.84
C SER A 440 -4.03 6.07 -6.15
N ASN A 441 -3.19 6.24 -7.16
CA ASN A 441 -3.29 5.53 -8.44
C ASN A 441 -2.62 4.15 -8.43
N GLN A 442 -2.36 3.60 -7.25
CA GLN A 442 -1.91 2.22 -7.16
C GLN A 442 -3.02 1.25 -7.58
N GLY A 443 -2.63 0.15 -8.21
CA GLY A 443 -3.62 -0.76 -8.75
C GLY A 443 -3.04 -2.04 -9.32
N ILE A 444 -3.91 -2.82 -9.93
CA ILE A 444 -3.56 -4.10 -10.57
C ILE A 444 -3.55 -3.90 -12.07
N VAL A 445 -2.37 -4.06 -12.66
CA VAL A 445 -2.13 -4.01 -14.11
C VAL A 445 -2.25 -5.41 -14.70
N ILE A 446 -2.88 -5.55 -15.88
CA ILE A 446 -3.04 -6.82 -16.58
C ILE A 446 -2.27 -6.76 -17.90
N PHE A 447 -1.36 -7.73 -18.13
CA PHE A 447 -0.47 -7.73 -19.28
C PHE A 447 -1.01 -8.52 -20.46
N LYS A 448 -0.94 -7.91 -21.67
CA LYS A 448 -1.45 -8.51 -22.93
C LYS A 448 -0.64 -9.72 -23.40
N ASP A 449 0.64 -9.72 -23.10
CA ASP A 449 1.54 -10.80 -23.57
C ASP A 449 1.28 -12.13 -22.82
N SER A 450 0.58 -12.08 -21.66
CA SER A 450 0.36 -13.25 -20.80
C SER A 450 -1.12 -13.59 -20.58
N VAL A 451 -2.02 -12.62 -20.76
CA VAL A 451 -3.46 -12.80 -20.56
C VAL A 451 -4.17 -12.67 -21.89
N LYS A 452 -5.05 -13.63 -22.21
CA LYS A 452 -5.90 -13.55 -23.39
C LYS A 452 -7.06 -12.58 -23.13
N GLU A 453 -7.47 -11.86 -24.16
CA GLU A 453 -8.58 -10.90 -24.06
C GLU A 453 -9.89 -11.56 -23.62
N GLU A 454 -10.14 -12.81 -24.04
CA GLU A 454 -11.30 -13.61 -23.61
C GLU A 454 -11.37 -13.89 -22.11
N ASP A 455 -10.25 -13.82 -21.40
CA ASP A 455 -10.15 -14.06 -19.94
C ASP A 455 -10.35 -12.79 -19.10
N LEU A 456 -10.28 -11.60 -19.73
CA LEU A 456 -10.41 -10.32 -19.03
C LEU A 456 -11.74 -10.16 -18.28
N PRO A 457 -12.90 -10.50 -18.83
CA PRO A 457 -14.17 -10.39 -18.11
C PRO A 457 -14.13 -11.13 -16.77
N GLN A 458 -13.58 -12.35 -16.72
CA GLN A 458 -13.48 -13.13 -15.50
C GLN A 458 -12.51 -12.50 -14.50
N ILE A 459 -11.35 -12.00 -14.97
CA ILE A 459 -10.36 -11.34 -14.11
C ILE A 459 -10.95 -10.06 -13.51
N ILE A 460 -11.64 -9.24 -14.30
CA ILE A 460 -12.26 -8.02 -13.81
C ILE A 460 -13.40 -8.32 -12.82
N ARG A 461 -14.20 -9.37 -13.06
CA ARG A 461 -15.23 -9.81 -12.10
C ARG A 461 -14.65 -10.28 -10.79
N TRP A 462 -13.52 -11.01 -10.81
CA TRP A 462 -12.79 -11.34 -9.58
C TRP A 462 -12.36 -10.10 -8.81
N LEU A 463 -11.74 -9.13 -9.49
CA LEU A 463 -11.30 -7.88 -8.85
C LEU A 463 -12.50 -7.07 -8.32
N ASP A 464 -13.61 -7.06 -9.02
CA ASP A 464 -14.85 -6.42 -8.57
C ASP A 464 -15.49 -7.12 -7.38
N TYR A 465 -15.43 -8.47 -7.34
CA TYR A 465 -15.83 -9.25 -6.18
C TYR A 465 -15.02 -8.86 -4.93
N MET A 466 -13.71 -8.71 -5.07
CA MET A 466 -12.82 -8.33 -3.95
C MET A 466 -13.13 -6.96 -3.36
N VAL A 467 -13.73 -6.04 -4.13
CA VAL A 467 -14.15 -4.71 -3.65
C VAL A 467 -15.63 -4.63 -3.31
N SER A 468 -16.38 -5.71 -3.44
CA SER A 468 -17.76 -5.82 -2.97
C SER A 468 -17.81 -5.98 -1.45
N GLU A 469 -18.96 -5.68 -0.83
CA GLU A 469 -19.12 -5.84 0.62
C GLU A 469 -18.91 -7.29 1.08
N VAL A 470 -19.43 -8.25 0.32
CA VAL A 470 -19.27 -9.67 0.63
C VAL A 470 -17.82 -10.15 0.46
N GLY A 471 -17.13 -9.63 -0.56
CA GLY A 471 -15.71 -9.93 -0.81
C GLY A 471 -14.81 -9.35 0.28
N GLU A 472 -15.06 -8.12 0.73
CA GLU A 472 -14.31 -7.52 1.84
C GLU A 472 -14.52 -8.27 3.16
N LYS A 473 -15.77 -8.66 3.46
CA LYS A 473 -16.07 -9.49 4.63
C LYS A 473 -15.35 -10.83 4.55
N MET A 474 -15.34 -11.47 3.39
CA MET A 474 -14.65 -12.74 3.16
C MET A 474 -13.13 -12.58 3.34
N TYR A 475 -12.54 -11.54 2.80
CA TYR A 475 -11.10 -11.30 2.93
C TYR A 475 -10.69 -11.02 4.37
N THR A 476 -11.53 -10.31 5.15
CA THR A 476 -11.21 -9.90 6.53
C THR A 476 -11.47 -11.02 7.54
N TRP A 477 -12.52 -11.82 7.35
CA TRP A 477 -13.02 -12.75 8.35
C TRP A 477 -12.93 -14.23 7.91
N GLY A 478 -12.60 -14.49 6.66
CA GLY A 478 -12.83 -15.77 6.02
C GLY A 478 -14.33 -16.00 5.70
N PRO A 479 -14.65 -17.05 4.94
CA PRO A 479 -16.02 -17.46 4.72
C PRO A 479 -16.62 -18.06 5.99
N LYS A 480 -17.93 -17.89 6.23
CA LYS A 480 -18.63 -18.48 7.39
C LYS A 480 -18.49 -20.01 7.48
N SER A 481 -18.38 -20.66 6.31
CA SER A 481 -18.12 -22.11 6.22
C SER A 481 -16.80 -22.55 6.84
N ALA A 482 -15.81 -21.67 6.95
CA ALA A 482 -14.53 -21.97 7.62
C ALA A 482 -14.65 -22.01 9.15
N GLY A 483 -15.72 -21.43 9.72
CA GLY A 483 -16.02 -21.55 11.15
C GLY A 483 -15.11 -20.75 12.08
N LEU A 484 -14.39 -19.74 11.57
CA LEU A 484 -13.40 -18.95 12.34
C LEU A 484 -14.04 -17.96 13.29
N PHE A 485 -15.26 -17.52 13.06
CA PHE A 485 -15.95 -16.51 13.85
C PHE A 485 -17.38 -16.93 14.20
N ASP A 486 -17.95 -16.28 15.21
CA ASP A 486 -19.36 -16.30 15.55
C ASP A 486 -20.00 -14.94 15.24
N GLU A 487 -21.31 -14.93 15.03
CA GLU A 487 -22.08 -13.69 14.91
C GLU A 487 -22.86 -13.48 16.23
N VAL A 488 -22.48 -12.44 16.98
CA VAL A 488 -23.08 -12.04 18.24
C VAL A 488 -23.63 -10.62 18.11
N ASP A 489 -24.93 -10.46 18.29
CA ASP A 489 -25.62 -9.17 18.16
C ASP A 489 -25.31 -8.42 16.83
N GLY A 490 -25.24 -9.20 15.73
CA GLY A 490 -24.95 -8.66 14.39
C GLY A 490 -23.49 -8.29 14.16
N LYS A 491 -22.58 -8.63 15.07
CA LYS A 491 -21.13 -8.42 14.95
C LYS A 491 -20.41 -9.74 14.83
N ARG A 492 -19.38 -9.80 14.01
CA ARG A 492 -18.49 -10.97 13.92
C ARG A 492 -17.44 -10.90 15.04
N VAL A 493 -17.20 -12.03 15.67
CA VAL A 493 -16.22 -12.20 16.75
C VAL A 493 -15.43 -13.47 16.49
N PHE A 494 -14.10 -13.40 16.40
CA PHE A 494 -13.27 -14.60 16.24
C PHE A 494 -13.46 -15.56 17.42
N LYS A 495 -13.54 -16.84 17.11
CA LYS A 495 -13.68 -17.91 18.14
C LYS A 495 -12.39 -18.14 18.90
N ASP A 496 -11.28 -17.95 18.22
CA ASP A 496 -9.94 -18.17 18.75
C ASP A 496 -9.13 -16.89 18.65
N LYS A 497 -8.67 -16.40 19.80
CA LYS A 497 -7.85 -15.18 19.86
C LYS A 497 -6.45 -15.36 19.28
N GLU A 498 -5.90 -16.59 19.34
CA GLU A 498 -4.60 -16.86 18.72
C GLU A 498 -4.70 -16.80 17.18
N LEU A 499 -5.88 -17.18 16.63
CA LEU A 499 -6.16 -17.03 15.19
C LEU A 499 -6.44 -15.57 14.78
N GLU A 500 -6.94 -14.74 15.68
CA GLU A 500 -7.15 -13.31 15.45
C GLU A 500 -5.83 -12.56 15.36
N GLU A 501 -4.81 -12.99 16.11
CA GLU A 501 -3.48 -12.37 16.19
C GLU A 501 -2.51 -12.90 15.10
N ALA A 502 -2.83 -14.00 14.45
CA ALA A 502 -1.98 -14.63 13.44
C ALA A 502 -2.26 -14.14 12.02
#